data_2f22d480a6013f4a677adf63beaf545a
#
_entry.id   2f22d480a6013f4a677adf63beaf545a
#
_cell.length_a   1.000
_cell.length_b   1.000
_cell.length_c   1.000
_cell.angle_alpha   90.00
_cell.angle_beta   90.00
_cell.angle_gamma   90.00
#
_symmetry.space_group_name_H-M   'P 1'
#
loop_
_entity.id
_entity.type
_entity.pdbx_description
1 polymer ?
#
loop_
_entity_poly.entity_id
_entity_poly.type
_entity_poly.pdbx_seq_one_letter_code
_entity_poly.pdbx_strand_id
1 'polypeptide(L)'
;SLRGRQGWIFDLDGTLALPVHDFDGLREALGLPQGVLILEYLASRPAPEAKALGARLEALEAELIAQCRPQPGIREALEALRDRGGHLGVVTRNSVANAHLTLAQLGLDDLFAPSAVLGRESAEPKPSPDALHQLLRQWRLGPDASVMLGDHGLDLAAGRAAGVATVHFTADCPERWPELTDHLLPHWSHLGALL
;
A
#
# COMPACT_ATOMS: atom_id res chain seq x y z
N SER A 1 -10.29 16.37 -9.95
CA SER A 1 -10.06 16.94 -8.62
C SER A 1 -10.46 15.95 -7.55
N LEU A 2 -9.69 15.88 -6.48
CA LEU A 2 -9.95 15.04 -5.31
C LEU A 2 -10.67 15.82 -4.20
N ARG A 3 -11.15 17.01 -4.49
CA ARG A 3 -11.89 17.86 -3.55
C ARG A 3 -13.11 17.13 -2.98
N GLY A 4 -13.27 17.18 -1.66
CA GLY A 4 -14.38 16.55 -0.96
C GLY A 4 -14.23 15.05 -0.71
N ARG A 5 -13.15 14.41 -1.16
CA ARG A 5 -12.86 13.03 -0.80
C ARG A 5 -12.51 12.94 0.68
N GLN A 6 -13.01 11.90 1.33
CA GLN A 6 -12.87 11.68 2.77
C GLN A 6 -12.12 10.38 3.12
N GLY A 7 -12.13 9.38 2.25
CA GLY A 7 -11.40 8.13 2.43
C GLY A 7 -10.08 8.13 1.65
N TRP A 8 -8.96 7.98 2.33
CA TRP A 8 -7.62 7.99 1.75
C TRP A 8 -6.92 6.69 2.09
N ILE A 9 -6.77 5.85 1.08
CA ILE A 9 -6.18 4.52 1.19
C ILE A 9 -4.81 4.55 0.53
N PHE A 10 -3.80 4.11 1.23
CA PHE A 10 -2.41 4.16 0.78
C PHE A 10 -1.82 2.76 0.67
N ASP A 11 -1.00 2.54 -0.34
CA ASP A 11 0.02 1.52 -0.25
C ASP A 11 1.12 1.94 0.73
N LEU A 12 1.95 0.99 1.17
CA LEU A 12 3.00 1.24 2.15
C LEU A 12 4.38 1.38 1.49
N ASP A 13 4.84 0.32 0.85
CA ASP A 13 6.21 0.20 0.33
C ASP A 13 6.34 0.89 -1.03
N GLY A 14 7.20 1.90 -1.14
CA GLY A 14 7.32 2.74 -2.33
C GLY A 14 6.38 3.95 -2.33
N THR A 15 5.34 3.95 -1.50
CA THR A 15 4.32 5.02 -1.41
C THR A 15 4.47 5.86 -0.14
N LEU A 16 4.28 5.30 1.05
CA LEU A 16 4.54 5.97 2.33
C LEU A 16 6.03 5.89 2.72
N ALA A 17 6.64 4.75 2.46
CA ALA A 17 8.07 4.50 2.63
C ALA A 17 8.82 4.67 1.31
N LEU A 18 10.08 5.10 1.40
CA LEU A 18 11.02 4.95 0.29
C LEU A 18 11.16 3.46 -0.06
N PRO A 19 11.29 3.09 -1.34
CA PRO A 19 11.43 1.70 -1.74
C PRO A 19 12.73 1.11 -1.19
N VAL A 20 12.63 0.08 -0.35
CA VAL A 20 13.78 -0.67 0.17
C VAL A 20 13.73 -2.15 -0.24
N HIS A 21 12.60 -2.60 -0.79
CA HIS A 21 12.41 -3.98 -1.20
C HIS A 21 13.07 -4.23 -2.56
N ASP A 22 14.11 -5.06 -2.55
CA ASP A 22 14.62 -5.73 -3.74
C ASP A 22 13.80 -7.02 -3.94
N PHE A 23 12.74 -6.94 -4.72
CA PHE A 23 11.87 -8.10 -4.97
C PHE A 23 12.59 -9.23 -5.72
N ASP A 24 13.62 -8.93 -6.50
CA ASP A 24 14.44 -9.96 -7.16
C ASP A 24 15.32 -10.66 -6.14
N GLY A 25 15.94 -9.92 -5.23
CA GLY A 25 16.69 -10.48 -4.10
C GLY A 25 15.79 -11.29 -3.15
N LEU A 26 14.57 -10.85 -2.89
CA LEU A 26 13.60 -11.63 -2.10
C LEU A 26 13.24 -12.96 -2.79
N ARG A 27 13.00 -12.95 -4.12
CA ARG A 27 12.77 -14.18 -4.88
C ARG A 27 13.95 -15.14 -4.79
N GLU A 28 15.15 -14.62 -4.99
CA GLU A 28 16.39 -15.41 -4.88
C GLU A 28 16.54 -16.02 -3.48
N ALA A 29 16.39 -15.20 -2.43
CA ALA A 29 16.47 -15.66 -1.05
C ALA A 29 15.42 -16.71 -0.69
N LEU A 30 14.24 -16.68 -1.33
CA LEU A 30 13.18 -17.67 -1.17
C LEU A 30 13.32 -18.88 -2.11
N GLY A 31 14.25 -18.85 -3.06
CA GLY A 31 14.41 -19.90 -4.07
C GLY A 31 13.28 -19.92 -5.11
N LEU A 32 12.69 -18.75 -5.42
CA LEU A 32 11.58 -18.62 -6.37
C LEU A 32 12.06 -18.25 -7.78
N PRO A 33 11.29 -18.59 -8.83
CA PRO A 33 11.58 -18.12 -10.19
C PRO A 33 11.52 -16.58 -10.27
N GLN A 34 12.35 -16.00 -11.13
CA GLN A 34 12.30 -14.57 -11.38
C GLN A 34 10.98 -14.15 -12.06
N GLY A 35 10.51 -12.94 -11.74
CA GLY A 35 9.32 -12.35 -12.34
C GLY A 35 7.98 -12.86 -11.80
N VAL A 36 7.97 -13.88 -10.92
CA VAL A 36 6.72 -14.35 -10.30
C VAL A 36 6.26 -13.37 -9.22
N LEU A 37 4.95 -13.23 -9.07
CA LEU A 37 4.36 -12.56 -7.92
C LEU A 37 4.48 -13.49 -6.70
N ILE A 38 5.17 -13.05 -5.64
CA ILE A 38 5.57 -13.90 -4.52
C ILE A 38 4.35 -14.52 -3.83
N LEU A 39 3.34 -13.74 -3.49
CA LEU A 39 2.16 -14.25 -2.75
C LEU A 39 1.36 -15.24 -3.60
N GLU A 40 1.21 -14.99 -4.90
CA GLU A 40 0.52 -15.88 -5.83
C GLU A 40 1.28 -17.20 -5.99
N TYR A 41 2.62 -17.13 -6.02
CA TYR A 41 3.45 -18.32 -6.03
C TYR A 41 3.25 -19.14 -4.76
N LEU A 42 3.30 -18.49 -3.59
CA LEU A 42 3.06 -19.15 -2.30
C LEU A 42 1.67 -19.81 -2.26
N ALA A 43 0.63 -19.10 -2.71
CA ALA A 43 -0.74 -19.61 -2.74
C ALA A 43 -0.89 -20.84 -3.65
N SER A 44 -0.02 -21.01 -4.65
CA SER A 44 -0.03 -22.17 -5.55
C SER A 44 0.66 -23.41 -4.98
N ARG A 45 1.30 -23.32 -3.80
CA ARG A 45 2.05 -24.42 -3.18
C ARG A 45 1.20 -25.23 -2.22
N PRO A 46 1.57 -26.52 -1.96
CA PRO A 46 1.00 -27.30 -0.87
C PRO A 46 1.11 -26.57 0.48
N ALA A 47 0.09 -26.70 1.33
CA ALA A 47 0.00 -25.94 2.58
C ALA A 47 1.25 -25.96 3.47
N PRO A 48 1.97 -27.08 3.66
CA PRO A 48 3.20 -27.07 4.46
C PRO A 48 4.31 -26.22 3.84
N GLU A 49 4.48 -26.29 2.52
CA GLU A 49 5.47 -25.50 1.77
C GLU A 49 5.10 -24.00 1.77
N ALA A 50 3.84 -23.68 1.47
CA ALA A 50 3.34 -22.31 1.52
C ALA A 50 3.56 -21.66 2.89
N LYS A 51 3.31 -22.40 3.97
CA LYS A 51 3.53 -21.93 5.35
C LYS A 51 5.01 -21.66 5.64
N ALA A 52 5.90 -22.56 5.23
CA ALA A 52 7.34 -22.41 5.44
C ALA A 52 7.90 -21.22 4.66
N LEU A 53 7.53 -21.07 3.38
CA LEU A 53 7.92 -19.94 2.54
C LEU A 53 7.36 -18.62 3.07
N GLY A 54 6.10 -18.60 3.52
CA GLY A 54 5.46 -17.44 4.10
C GLY A 54 6.17 -16.94 5.37
N ALA A 55 6.54 -17.85 6.28
CA ALA A 55 7.30 -17.51 7.48
C ALA A 55 8.68 -16.94 7.14
N ARG A 56 9.33 -17.50 6.11
CA ARG A 56 10.64 -17.02 5.65
C ARG A 56 10.53 -15.64 4.98
N LEU A 57 9.51 -15.43 4.18
CA LEU A 57 9.22 -14.13 3.58
C LEU A 57 9.04 -13.06 4.66
N GLU A 58 8.20 -13.35 5.67
CA GLU A 58 7.94 -12.42 6.77
C GLU A 58 9.21 -12.06 7.56
N ALA A 59 10.09 -13.03 7.81
CA ALA A 59 11.37 -12.77 8.45
C ALA A 59 12.29 -11.88 7.61
N LEU A 60 12.37 -12.12 6.29
CA LEU A 60 13.17 -11.30 5.38
C LEU A 60 12.63 -9.86 5.29
N GLU A 61 11.31 -9.72 5.21
CA GLU A 61 10.66 -8.40 5.22
C GLU A 61 10.94 -7.65 6.53
N ALA A 62 10.88 -8.36 7.69
CA ALA A 62 11.16 -7.78 9.00
C ALA A 62 12.60 -7.23 9.11
N GLU A 63 13.58 -7.91 8.51
CA GLU A 63 14.98 -7.45 8.49
C GLU A 63 15.14 -6.10 7.74
N LEU A 64 14.27 -5.81 6.78
CA LEU A 64 14.32 -4.57 6.00
C LEU A 64 13.70 -3.37 6.74
N ILE A 65 12.88 -3.60 7.75
CA ILE A 65 12.14 -2.51 8.45
C ILE A 65 13.09 -1.46 9.02
N ALA A 66 14.22 -1.86 9.60
CA ALA A 66 15.21 -0.94 10.15
C ALA A 66 15.80 0.03 9.10
N GLN A 67 15.73 -0.34 7.83
CA GLN A 67 16.23 0.44 6.69
C GLN A 67 15.15 1.37 6.12
N CYS A 68 13.87 1.15 6.45
CA CYS A 68 12.76 1.97 5.95
C CYS A 68 12.92 3.42 6.37
N ARG A 69 12.66 4.32 5.44
CA ARG A 69 12.63 5.77 5.63
C ARG A 69 11.35 6.33 5.03
N PRO A 70 10.76 7.37 5.64
CA PRO A 70 9.54 7.97 5.11
C PRO A 70 9.82 8.68 3.78
N GLN A 71 8.83 8.69 2.91
CA GLN A 71 8.85 9.55 1.73
C GLN A 71 8.92 11.02 2.17
N PRO A 72 9.71 11.86 1.47
CA PRO A 72 9.80 13.29 1.78
C PRO A 72 8.42 13.97 1.73
N GLY A 73 8.06 14.69 2.80
CA GLY A 73 6.79 15.43 2.89
C GLY A 73 5.56 14.58 3.17
N ILE A 74 5.73 13.27 3.43
CA ILE A 74 4.57 12.38 3.66
C ILE A 74 3.83 12.71 4.96
N ARG A 75 4.54 12.98 6.05
CA ARG A 75 3.90 13.26 7.34
C ARG A 75 2.99 14.50 7.24
N GLU A 76 3.51 15.58 6.69
CA GLU A 76 2.77 16.83 6.50
C GLU A 76 1.55 16.63 5.59
N ALA A 77 1.69 15.80 4.55
CA ALA A 77 0.59 15.48 3.64
C ALA A 77 -0.53 14.70 4.36
N LEU A 78 -0.18 13.69 5.17
CA LEU A 78 -1.14 12.90 5.93
C LEU A 78 -1.84 13.74 7.01
N GLU A 79 -1.10 14.58 7.73
CA GLU A 79 -1.66 15.51 8.72
C GLU A 79 -2.66 16.48 8.06
N ALA A 80 -2.32 17.05 6.92
CA ALA A 80 -3.22 17.93 6.17
C ALA A 80 -4.51 17.23 5.71
N LEU A 81 -4.45 15.95 5.34
CA LEU A 81 -5.64 15.16 5.01
C LEU A 81 -6.49 14.89 6.26
N ARG A 82 -5.86 14.50 7.37
CA ARG A 82 -6.53 14.25 8.65
C ARG A 82 -7.22 15.51 9.18
N ASP A 83 -6.56 16.66 9.11
CA ASP A 83 -7.08 17.95 9.59
C ASP A 83 -8.30 18.42 8.78
N ARG A 84 -8.47 17.91 7.56
CA ARG A 84 -9.67 18.08 6.74
C ARG A 84 -10.78 17.07 7.01
N GLY A 85 -10.61 16.23 8.05
CA GLY A 85 -11.57 15.18 8.42
C GLY A 85 -11.41 13.91 7.58
N GLY A 86 -10.28 13.72 6.91
CA GLY A 86 -10.00 12.51 6.13
C GLY A 86 -9.76 11.28 7.01
N HIS A 87 -10.33 10.15 6.60
CA HIS A 87 -10.01 8.83 7.13
C HIS A 87 -8.78 8.31 6.40
N LEU A 88 -7.78 7.87 7.15
CA LEU A 88 -6.52 7.34 6.59
C LEU A 88 -6.44 5.84 6.82
N GLY A 89 -6.10 5.08 5.79
CA GLY A 89 -5.91 3.64 5.87
C GLY A 89 -4.76 3.16 5.00
N VAL A 90 -4.21 2.02 5.36
CA VAL A 90 -3.12 1.35 4.63
C VAL A 90 -3.62 0.00 4.13
N VAL A 91 -3.35 -0.29 2.85
CA VAL A 91 -3.56 -1.60 2.24
C VAL A 91 -2.25 -2.04 1.61
N THR A 92 -1.60 -3.02 2.20
CA THR A 92 -0.29 -3.52 1.77
C THR A 92 -0.32 -5.02 1.44
N ARG A 93 0.62 -5.46 0.63
CA ARG A 93 0.89 -6.90 0.40
C ARG A 93 1.83 -7.49 1.46
N ASN A 94 2.33 -6.67 2.37
CA ASN A 94 3.08 -7.10 3.55
C ASN A 94 2.14 -7.66 4.63
N SER A 95 2.68 -8.30 5.68
CA SER A 95 1.86 -8.71 6.83
C SER A 95 1.41 -7.49 7.64
N VAL A 96 0.29 -7.62 8.37
CA VAL A 96 -0.20 -6.56 9.28
C VAL A 96 0.85 -6.23 10.33
N ALA A 97 1.52 -7.26 10.88
CA ALA A 97 2.55 -7.08 11.90
C ALA A 97 3.71 -6.23 11.37
N ASN A 98 4.26 -6.59 10.20
CA ASN A 98 5.35 -5.84 9.57
C ASN A 98 4.89 -4.44 9.13
N ALA A 99 3.64 -4.28 8.69
CA ALA A 99 3.08 -2.97 8.35
C ALA A 99 3.06 -2.02 9.54
N HIS A 100 2.61 -2.49 10.72
CA HIS A 100 2.66 -1.69 11.94
C HIS A 100 4.07 -1.33 12.37
N LEU A 101 5.00 -2.29 12.32
CA LEU A 101 6.41 -2.03 12.62
C LEU A 101 7.03 -1.02 11.65
N THR A 102 6.69 -1.12 10.36
CA THR A 102 7.14 -0.15 9.36
C THR A 102 6.57 1.24 9.64
N LEU A 103 5.27 1.37 9.90
CA LEU A 103 4.66 2.67 10.24
C LEU A 103 5.32 3.30 11.48
N ALA A 104 5.60 2.51 12.52
CA ALA A 104 6.31 2.98 13.70
C ALA A 104 7.74 3.43 13.37
N GLN A 105 8.49 2.66 12.54
CA GLN A 105 9.83 3.03 12.08
C GLN A 105 9.81 4.34 11.26
N LEU A 106 8.75 4.58 10.49
CA LEU A 106 8.55 5.80 9.72
C LEU A 106 8.09 7.00 10.58
N GLY A 107 7.67 6.77 11.83
CA GLY A 107 7.05 7.78 12.69
C GLY A 107 5.68 8.22 12.19
N LEU A 108 4.89 7.31 11.60
CA LEU A 108 3.57 7.57 11.02
C LEU A 108 2.44 6.78 11.71
N ASP A 109 2.76 5.94 12.70
CA ASP A 109 1.81 5.05 13.39
C ASP A 109 0.70 5.80 14.15
N ASP A 110 0.97 7.01 14.61
CA ASP A 110 -0.01 7.90 15.27
C ASP A 110 -1.07 8.47 14.32
N LEU A 111 -0.90 8.31 13.01
CA LEU A 111 -1.80 8.84 11.98
C LEU A 111 -2.83 7.83 11.51
N PHE A 112 -2.62 6.55 11.77
CA PHE A 112 -3.50 5.47 11.31
C PHE A 112 -4.13 4.72 12.49
N ALA A 113 -5.46 4.57 12.45
CA ALA A 113 -6.13 3.67 13.40
C ALA A 113 -5.61 2.23 13.16
N PRO A 114 -5.29 1.44 14.20
CA PRO A 114 -4.78 0.07 14.01
C PRO A 114 -5.69 -0.81 13.14
N SER A 115 -7.01 -0.63 13.25
CA SER A 115 -8.00 -1.34 12.43
C SER A 115 -8.08 -0.87 10.96
N ALA A 116 -7.37 0.20 10.61
CA ALA A 116 -7.29 0.72 9.24
C ALA A 116 -5.97 0.36 8.54
N VAL A 117 -5.18 -0.52 9.13
CA VAL A 117 -3.96 -1.10 8.53
C VAL A 117 -4.25 -2.54 8.16
N LEU A 118 -4.38 -2.82 6.85
CA LEU A 118 -4.74 -4.11 6.31
C LEU A 118 -3.57 -4.70 5.52
N GLY A 119 -3.17 -5.91 5.89
CA GLY A 119 -2.11 -6.68 5.25
C GLY A 119 -2.66 -7.89 4.47
N ARG A 120 -1.74 -8.71 3.95
CA ARG A 120 -2.05 -9.89 3.12
C ARG A 120 -2.95 -10.94 3.80
N GLU A 121 -3.00 -10.97 5.13
CA GLU A 121 -3.87 -11.87 5.90
C GLU A 121 -5.24 -11.28 6.23
N SER A 122 -5.46 -9.99 5.96
CA SER A 122 -6.71 -9.30 6.27
C SER A 122 -7.79 -9.51 5.21
N ALA A 123 -7.37 -9.66 3.96
CA ALA A 123 -8.22 -9.82 2.78
C ALA A 123 -7.41 -10.40 1.62
N GLU A 124 -8.07 -10.74 0.53
CA GLU A 124 -7.38 -11.10 -0.73
C GLU A 124 -6.43 -9.96 -1.14
N PRO A 125 -5.14 -10.27 -1.42
CA PRO A 125 -4.16 -9.23 -1.74
C PRO A 125 -4.50 -8.45 -3.02
N LYS A 126 -4.01 -7.21 -3.11
CA LYS A 126 -4.06 -6.43 -4.35
C LYS A 126 -3.51 -7.24 -5.54
N PRO A 127 -4.15 -7.27 -6.69
CA PRO A 127 -5.14 -6.30 -7.19
C PRO A 127 -6.59 -6.54 -6.76
N SER A 128 -6.91 -7.47 -5.83
CA SER A 128 -8.26 -7.59 -5.30
C SER A 128 -8.70 -6.29 -4.61
N PRO A 129 -9.98 -5.86 -4.77
CA PRO A 129 -10.53 -4.69 -4.08
C PRO A 129 -10.96 -4.98 -2.64
N ASP A 130 -10.83 -6.21 -2.14
CA ASP A 130 -11.47 -6.65 -0.90
C ASP A 130 -11.06 -5.84 0.33
N ALA A 131 -9.75 -5.55 0.47
CA ALA A 131 -9.25 -4.72 1.56
C ALA A 131 -9.79 -3.28 1.48
N LEU A 132 -9.88 -2.72 0.27
CA LEU A 132 -10.45 -1.39 0.07
C LEU A 132 -11.92 -1.38 0.48
N HIS A 133 -12.70 -2.36 0.07
CA HIS A 133 -14.09 -2.50 0.47
C HIS A 133 -14.27 -2.66 1.99
N GLN A 134 -13.33 -3.32 2.69
CA GLN A 134 -13.35 -3.38 4.16
C GLN A 134 -13.22 -1.99 4.77
N LEU A 135 -12.26 -1.19 4.33
CA LEU A 135 -12.06 0.19 4.81
C LEU A 135 -13.27 1.07 4.51
N LEU A 136 -13.81 1.00 3.30
CA LEU A 136 -15.01 1.77 2.92
C LEU A 136 -16.20 1.46 3.83
N ARG A 137 -16.45 0.17 4.11
CA ARG A 137 -17.51 -0.25 5.06
C ARG A 137 -17.23 0.25 6.48
N GLN A 138 -15.99 0.14 6.96
CA GLN A 138 -15.60 0.61 8.30
C GLN A 138 -15.83 2.11 8.45
N TRP A 139 -15.51 2.89 7.44
CA TRP A 139 -15.67 4.34 7.44
C TRP A 139 -17.08 4.80 7.04
N ARG A 140 -17.92 3.88 6.56
CA ARG A 140 -19.26 4.19 6.01
C ARG A 140 -19.19 5.18 4.85
N LEU A 141 -18.18 5.03 4.01
CA LEU A 141 -17.95 5.85 2.83
C LEU A 141 -18.26 5.06 1.55
N GLY A 142 -18.77 5.78 0.56
CA GLY A 142 -18.89 5.25 -0.79
C GLY A 142 -17.58 5.34 -1.57
N PRO A 143 -17.46 4.59 -2.68
CA PRO A 143 -16.29 4.67 -3.55
C PRO A 143 -16.02 6.10 -4.05
N ASP A 144 -17.07 6.85 -4.40
CA ASP A 144 -16.97 8.24 -4.88
C ASP A 144 -16.37 9.21 -3.86
N ALA A 145 -16.38 8.86 -2.58
CA ALA A 145 -15.80 9.66 -1.51
C ALA A 145 -14.36 9.24 -1.17
N SER A 146 -13.78 8.31 -1.92
CA SER A 146 -12.51 7.67 -1.52
C SER A 146 -11.49 7.63 -2.65
N VAL A 147 -10.23 7.42 -2.25
CA VAL A 147 -9.05 7.46 -3.14
C VAL A 147 -8.12 6.31 -2.76
N MET A 148 -7.54 5.65 -3.76
CA MET A 148 -6.39 4.75 -3.61
C MET A 148 -5.14 5.42 -4.16
N LEU A 149 -4.10 5.53 -3.33
CA LEU A 149 -2.78 6.01 -3.73
C LEU A 149 -1.77 4.86 -3.66
N GLY A 150 -1.02 4.67 -4.72
CA GLY A 150 0.02 3.67 -4.78
C GLY A 150 1.02 3.95 -5.89
N ASP A 151 2.18 3.32 -5.83
CA ASP A 151 3.26 3.47 -6.81
C ASP A 151 3.26 2.36 -7.87
N HIS A 152 2.46 1.31 -7.69
CA HIS A 152 2.44 0.14 -8.56
C HIS A 152 1.07 -0.12 -9.21
N GLY A 153 1.07 -0.78 -10.39
CA GLY A 153 -0.16 -1.13 -11.11
C GLY A 153 -1.16 -1.98 -10.32
N LEU A 154 -0.69 -2.79 -9.37
CA LEU A 154 -1.57 -3.58 -8.49
C LEU A 154 -2.44 -2.71 -7.57
N ASP A 155 -1.91 -1.59 -7.11
CA ASP A 155 -2.63 -0.62 -6.27
C ASP A 155 -3.74 0.05 -7.06
N LEU A 156 -3.36 0.53 -8.25
CA LEU A 156 -4.28 1.21 -9.16
C LEU A 156 -5.37 0.28 -9.66
N ALA A 157 -5.02 -0.98 -9.96
CA ALA A 157 -6.00 -2.00 -10.36
C ALA A 157 -6.99 -2.30 -9.22
N ALA A 158 -6.51 -2.43 -7.97
CA ALA A 158 -7.38 -2.60 -6.81
C ALA A 158 -8.31 -1.40 -6.62
N GLY A 159 -7.78 -0.17 -6.77
CA GLY A 159 -8.57 1.06 -6.72
C GLY A 159 -9.67 1.09 -7.80
N ARG A 160 -9.32 0.77 -9.04
CA ARG A 160 -10.30 0.67 -10.15
C ARG A 160 -11.37 -0.38 -9.87
N ALA A 161 -10.97 -1.56 -9.42
CA ALA A 161 -11.90 -2.63 -9.10
C ALA A 161 -12.84 -2.27 -7.92
N ALA A 162 -12.37 -1.46 -6.96
CA ALA A 162 -13.17 -0.93 -5.86
C ALA A 162 -14.05 0.26 -6.26
N GLY A 163 -13.87 0.84 -7.45
CA GLY A 163 -14.60 2.00 -7.92
C GLY A 163 -14.16 3.33 -7.28
N VAL A 164 -13.01 3.36 -6.61
CA VAL A 164 -12.45 4.58 -6.02
C VAL A 164 -11.59 5.33 -7.03
N ALA A 165 -11.35 6.62 -6.79
CA ALA A 165 -10.38 7.36 -7.59
C ALA A 165 -8.97 6.81 -7.36
N THR A 166 -8.14 6.79 -8.41
CA THR A 166 -6.77 6.29 -8.34
C THR A 166 -5.76 7.40 -8.52
N VAL A 167 -4.76 7.42 -7.66
CA VAL A 167 -3.63 8.34 -7.74
C VAL A 167 -2.35 7.51 -7.83
N HIS A 168 -1.66 7.65 -8.93
CA HIS A 168 -0.36 7.04 -9.11
C HIS A 168 0.71 7.94 -8.50
N PHE A 169 1.33 7.49 -7.40
CA PHE A 169 2.50 8.12 -6.82
C PHE A 169 3.71 7.72 -7.66
N THR A 170 4.19 8.64 -8.47
CA THR A 170 5.22 8.30 -9.46
C THR A 170 6.63 8.42 -8.92
N ALA A 171 6.89 9.33 -7.98
CA ALA A 171 8.25 9.63 -7.54
C ALA A 171 9.24 9.59 -8.73
N ASP A 172 10.23 8.72 -8.66
CA ASP A 172 11.19 8.49 -9.75
C ASP A 172 10.88 7.21 -10.56
N CYS A 173 9.69 6.59 -10.36
CA CYS A 173 9.31 5.38 -11.07
C CYS A 173 9.06 5.66 -12.55
N PRO A 174 9.73 4.95 -13.48
CA PRO A 174 9.52 5.12 -14.91
C PRO A 174 8.25 4.44 -15.42
N GLU A 175 7.74 3.42 -14.70
CA GLU A 175 6.55 2.68 -15.10
C GLU A 175 5.30 3.55 -15.07
N ARG A 176 4.38 3.28 -15.99
CA ARG A 176 3.12 4.03 -16.11
C ARG A 176 1.98 3.09 -16.46
N TRP A 177 0.82 3.35 -15.84
CA TRP A 177 -0.43 2.64 -16.07
C TRP A 177 -1.54 3.66 -16.36
N PRO A 178 -1.53 4.30 -17.55
CA PRO A 178 -2.45 5.39 -17.86
C PRO A 178 -3.93 4.97 -17.80
N GLU A 179 -4.23 3.73 -18.17
CA GLU A 179 -5.58 3.16 -18.13
C GLU A 179 -6.12 2.95 -16.71
N LEU A 180 -5.22 2.84 -15.72
CA LEU A 180 -5.57 2.65 -14.31
C LEU A 180 -5.47 3.92 -13.48
N THR A 181 -4.99 5.04 -14.06
CA THR A 181 -4.60 6.25 -13.32
C THR A 181 -5.54 7.41 -13.63
N ASP A 182 -6.19 7.96 -12.58
CA ASP A 182 -6.97 9.20 -12.71
C ASP A 182 -6.09 10.44 -12.50
N HIS A 183 -5.13 10.37 -11.58
CA HIS A 183 -4.24 11.47 -11.23
C HIS A 183 -2.81 10.98 -11.02
N LEU A 184 -1.84 11.84 -11.36
CA LEU A 184 -0.42 11.62 -11.08
C LEU A 184 -0.01 12.48 -9.88
N LEU A 185 0.79 11.90 -8.98
CA LEU A 185 1.39 12.58 -7.85
C LEU A 185 2.91 12.33 -7.86
N PRO A 186 3.71 13.24 -8.42
CA PRO A 186 5.16 13.07 -8.49
C PRO A 186 5.84 13.13 -7.11
N HIS A 187 5.36 14.00 -6.23
CA HIS A 187 5.89 14.21 -4.89
C HIS A 187 4.76 14.56 -3.92
N TRP A 188 4.89 14.19 -2.65
CA TRP A 188 3.88 14.47 -1.63
C TRP A 188 3.58 15.95 -1.44
N SER A 189 4.58 16.83 -1.63
CA SER A 189 4.38 18.29 -1.60
C SER A 189 3.38 18.81 -2.65
N HIS A 190 3.10 18.03 -3.70
CA HIS A 190 2.14 18.39 -4.74
C HIS A 190 0.72 17.92 -4.44
N LEU A 191 0.50 17.19 -3.35
CA LEU A 191 -0.84 16.69 -2.99
C LEU A 191 -1.86 17.84 -2.88
N GLY A 192 -1.45 18.98 -2.31
CA GLY A 192 -2.30 20.15 -2.18
C GLY A 192 -2.90 20.66 -3.51
N ALA A 193 -2.21 20.46 -4.62
CA ALA A 193 -2.70 20.84 -5.95
C ALA A 193 -3.84 19.94 -6.47
N LEU A 194 -4.00 18.74 -5.92
CA LEU A 194 -5.06 17.80 -6.26
C LEU A 194 -6.32 17.99 -5.40
N LEU A 195 -6.16 18.60 -4.21
CA LEU A 195 -7.20 18.89 -3.23
C LEU A 195 -7.91 20.21 -3.55
#